data_cba77a78da6d478a66f4845ffb6457e1
#
_entry.id   cba77a78da6d478a66f4845ffb6457e1
#
_cell.length_a   1.000
_cell.length_b   1.000
_cell.length_c   1.000
_cell.angle_alpha   90.00
_cell.angle_beta   90.00
_cell.angle_gamma   90.00
#
_symmetry.space_group_name_H-M   'P 1'
#
loop_
_entity.id
_entity.type
_entity.pdbx_description
1 polymer ?
#
loop_
_entity_poly.entity_id
_entity_poly.type
_entity_poly.pdbx_seq_one_letter_code
_entity_poly.pdbx_strand_id
1 'polypeptide(L)'
;ACVYCRNNEATEALTEKCGKPNKLWNYSIKKYEAEQQLIEMSKRCDCYYTIVRPYITYNNERIPWGIAPAYRFHRTIIERIKSGKPMFVWNGGTNYCTLTYSEDFAKALVGLLLNPKATNEDFHITSDYCYQWKDVLFTIYEELKIKPNFVDLPTSLIIKYLPEYKNELIGDRSLNAIFNNQKIKEAVPEVCFQTSLNEGIRRVIAYYETLSTFNYDFRYDARIDRMLSKCGEKGLHFIPYTNSTIHAKKTYLIYRYLPLRMANKLNEYIS
;
A
#
# COMPACT_ATOMS: atom_id res chain seq x y z
N ALA A 1 -11.13 2.03 -5.04
CA ALA A 1 -10.81 2.12 -6.48
C ALA A 1 -10.13 0.87 -7.06
N CYS A 2 -10.03 -0.23 -6.31
CA CYS A 2 -9.50 -1.50 -6.82
C CYS A 2 -10.45 -2.26 -7.76
N VAL A 3 -11.72 -1.83 -7.86
CA VAL A 3 -12.79 -2.51 -8.63
C VAL A 3 -12.59 -2.48 -10.15
N TYR A 4 -11.72 -1.62 -10.68
CA TYR A 4 -11.56 -1.41 -12.11
C TYR A 4 -10.69 -2.47 -12.79
N CYS A 5 -11.09 -2.86 -14.00
CA CYS A 5 -10.23 -3.58 -14.92
C CYS A 5 -9.16 -2.60 -15.43
N ARG A 6 -7.90 -2.89 -15.17
CA ARG A 6 -6.74 -2.04 -15.50
C ARG A 6 -5.71 -2.84 -16.29
N ASN A 7 -4.88 -2.14 -17.05
CA ASN A 7 -3.71 -2.71 -17.72
C ASN A 7 -2.48 -1.81 -17.51
N ASN A 8 -1.31 -2.25 -17.93
CA ASN A 8 -0.05 -1.50 -17.78
C ASN A 8 0.16 -0.44 -18.88
N GLU A 9 -0.57 -0.51 -19.97
CA GLU A 9 -0.38 0.35 -21.13
C GLU A 9 -1.22 1.64 -21.02
N ALA A 10 -2.35 1.57 -20.29
CA ALA A 10 -3.22 2.72 -20.11
C ALA A 10 -2.58 3.78 -19.22
N THR A 11 -2.35 4.95 -19.78
CA THR A 11 -1.95 6.17 -19.07
C THR A 11 -3.13 7.12 -18.84
N GLU A 12 -4.30 6.80 -19.42
CA GLU A 12 -5.51 7.58 -19.20
C GLU A 12 -6.06 7.38 -17.79
N ALA A 13 -6.54 8.48 -17.21
CA ALA A 13 -7.12 8.47 -15.89
C ALA A 13 -8.47 7.72 -15.88
N LEU A 14 -8.60 6.78 -14.95
CA LEU A 14 -9.84 6.04 -14.72
C LEU A 14 -10.94 6.98 -14.20
N THR A 15 -12.10 6.91 -14.82
CA THR A 15 -13.32 7.54 -14.33
C THR A 15 -14.21 6.51 -13.63
N GLU A 16 -15.24 6.97 -12.90
CA GLU A 16 -16.22 6.09 -12.23
C GLU A 16 -16.98 5.20 -13.21
N LYS A 17 -16.99 5.56 -14.51
CA LYS A 17 -17.65 4.80 -15.59
C LYS A 17 -16.81 3.68 -16.19
N CYS A 18 -15.50 3.60 -15.84
CA CYS A 18 -14.61 2.60 -16.39
C CYS A 18 -15.03 1.15 -16.05
N GLY A 19 -14.59 0.23 -16.90
CA GLY A 19 -14.98 -1.20 -16.85
C GLY A 19 -14.65 -1.89 -15.53
N LYS A 20 -15.57 -2.68 -15.03
CA LYS A 20 -15.52 -3.48 -13.78
C LYS A 20 -16.07 -4.88 -14.06
N PRO A 21 -15.72 -5.91 -13.24
CA PRO A 21 -14.73 -5.89 -12.15
C PRO A 21 -13.30 -6.13 -12.64
N ASN A 22 -12.33 -5.88 -11.73
CA ASN A 22 -10.96 -6.38 -11.89
C ASN A 22 -10.93 -7.88 -11.57
N LYS A 23 -10.82 -8.71 -12.60
CA LYS A 23 -10.85 -10.19 -12.50
C LYS A 23 -9.54 -10.80 -11.95
N LEU A 24 -8.47 -10.02 -11.86
CA LEU A 24 -7.16 -10.50 -11.42
C LEU A 24 -7.05 -10.60 -9.88
N TRP A 25 -7.98 -10.00 -9.16
CA TRP A 25 -7.93 -9.93 -7.70
C TRP A 25 -9.29 -10.18 -7.06
N ASN A 26 -9.44 -11.28 -6.35
CA ASN A 26 -10.70 -11.68 -5.72
C ASN A 26 -11.27 -10.61 -4.75
N TYR A 27 -10.41 -9.88 -4.05
CA TYR A 27 -10.84 -8.74 -3.23
C TYR A 27 -11.60 -7.68 -4.05
N SER A 28 -11.11 -7.38 -5.25
CA SER A 28 -11.74 -6.45 -6.18
C SER A 28 -13.13 -6.95 -6.64
N ILE A 29 -13.22 -8.25 -6.97
CA ILE A 29 -14.49 -8.87 -7.35
C ILE A 29 -15.52 -8.71 -6.23
N LYS A 30 -15.14 -9.06 -5.00
CA LYS A 30 -16.03 -8.93 -3.83
C LYS A 30 -16.44 -7.49 -3.54
N LYS A 31 -15.55 -6.52 -3.76
CA LYS A 31 -15.92 -5.09 -3.63
C LYS A 31 -16.93 -4.67 -4.68
N TYR A 32 -16.77 -5.11 -5.92
CA TYR A 32 -17.73 -4.84 -6.98
C TYR A 32 -19.09 -5.50 -6.70
N GLU A 33 -19.11 -6.76 -6.26
CA GLU A 33 -20.33 -7.46 -5.87
C GLU A 33 -21.07 -6.73 -4.74
N ALA A 34 -20.34 -6.21 -3.74
CA ALA A 34 -20.91 -5.41 -2.66
C ALA A 34 -21.52 -4.09 -3.18
N GLU A 35 -20.89 -3.41 -4.14
CA GLU A 35 -21.49 -2.23 -4.78
C GLU A 35 -22.80 -2.59 -5.49
N GLN A 36 -22.85 -3.72 -6.23
CA GLN A 36 -24.07 -4.16 -6.92
C GLN A 36 -25.19 -4.52 -5.94
N GLN A 37 -24.85 -5.20 -4.85
CA GLN A 37 -25.82 -5.52 -3.79
C GLN A 37 -26.40 -4.26 -3.15
N LEU A 38 -25.56 -3.25 -2.86
CA LEU A 38 -26.01 -1.98 -2.31
C LEU A 38 -27.00 -1.29 -3.25
N ILE A 39 -26.70 -1.22 -4.54
CA ILE A 39 -27.55 -0.61 -5.57
C ILE A 39 -28.91 -1.35 -5.65
N GLU A 40 -28.91 -2.68 -5.64
CA GLU A 40 -30.16 -3.47 -5.65
C GLU A 40 -30.97 -3.31 -4.36
N MET A 41 -30.30 -3.26 -3.21
CA MET A 41 -30.98 -3.02 -1.93
C MET A 41 -31.61 -1.64 -1.88
N SER A 42 -30.93 -0.61 -2.37
CA SER A 42 -31.46 0.77 -2.36
C SER A 42 -32.78 0.88 -3.13
N LYS A 43 -32.91 0.18 -4.26
CA LYS A 43 -34.16 0.13 -5.04
C LYS A 43 -35.31 -0.54 -4.28
N ARG A 44 -35.00 -1.57 -3.46
CA ARG A 44 -36.02 -2.32 -2.71
C ARG A 44 -36.49 -1.62 -1.45
N CYS A 45 -35.59 -0.87 -0.80
CA CYS A 45 -35.85 -0.21 0.48
C CYS A 45 -36.19 1.27 0.33
N ASP A 46 -36.28 1.79 -0.88
CA ASP A 46 -36.43 3.22 -1.18
C ASP A 46 -35.42 4.09 -0.40
N CYS A 47 -34.18 3.61 -0.38
CA CYS A 47 -33.08 4.25 0.33
C CYS A 47 -32.07 4.84 -0.65
N TYR A 48 -31.44 5.93 -0.25
CA TYR A 48 -30.35 6.52 -1.02
C TYR A 48 -29.00 5.96 -0.62
N TYR A 49 -28.05 5.98 -1.55
CA TYR A 49 -26.68 5.56 -1.29
C TYR A 49 -25.66 6.54 -1.89
N THR A 50 -24.42 6.47 -1.39
CA THR A 50 -23.26 7.06 -2.01
C THR A 50 -22.10 6.04 -1.96
N ILE A 51 -21.52 5.71 -3.11
CA ILE A 51 -20.37 4.80 -3.19
C ILE A 51 -19.10 5.63 -3.24
N VAL A 52 -18.23 5.44 -2.26
CA VAL A 52 -16.91 6.10 -2.22
C VAL A 52 -15.83 5.09 -2.59
N ARG A 53 -15.02 5.42 -3.58
CA ARG A 53 -13.90 4.60 -4.05
C ARG A 53 -12.57 5.26 -3.74
N PRO A 54 -12.02 5.07 -2.52
CA PRO A 54 -10.63 5.43 -2.25
C PRO A 54 -9.68 4.51 -3.02
N TYR A 55 -8.44 4.95 -3.21
CA TYR A 55 -7.36 4.05 -3.59
C TYR A 55 -6.44 3.84 -2.38
N ILE A 56 -5.15 4.07 -2.47
CA ILE A 56 -4.27 3.92 -1.30
C ILE A 56 -4.38 5.18 -0.45
N THR A 57 -5.13 5.08 0.64
CA THR A 57 -5.21 6.12 1.66
C THR A 57 -4.20 5.82 2.76
N TYR A 58 -3.44 6.81 3.18
CA TYR A 58 -2.43 6.69 4.23
C TYR A 58 -2.50 7.86 5.22
N ASN A 59 -1.97 7.63 6.41
CA ASN A 59 -1.92 8.59 7.51
C ASN A 59 -0.54 8.55 8.17
N ASN A 60 -0.37 9.22 9.31
CA ASN A 60 0.90 9.24 10.05
C ASN A 60 1.42 7.85 10.46
N GLU A 61 0.54 6.87 10.65
CA GLU A 61 0.90 5.51 11.08
C GLU A 61 1.24 4.57 9.92
N ARG A 62 0.93 4.95 8.69
CA ARG A 62 1.04 4.11 7.52
C ARG A 62 2.00 4.69 6.50
N ILE A 63 3.17 4.07 6.32
CA ILE A 63 4.03 4.39 5.18
C ILE A 63 3.34 3.95 3.87
N PRO A 64 3.23 4.81 2.85
CA PRO A 64 2.52 4.49 1.60
C PRO A 64 3.37 3.62 0.67
N TRP A 65 3.86 2.49 1.15
CA TRP A 65 4.61 1.52 0.37
C TRP A 65 3.72 0.36 -0.09
N GLY A 66 3.79 0.00 -1.38
CA GLY A 66 2.87 -0.95 -2.00
C GLY A 66 2.96 -2.38 -1.49
N ILE A 67 4.14 -2.83 -1.05
CA ILE A 67 4.41 -4.15 -0.49
C ILE A 67 4.90 -3.97 0.95
N ALA A 68 4.03 -3.55 1.84
CA ALA A 68 4.31 -3.32 3.25
C ALA A 68 3.81 -4.48 4.12
N PRO A 69 4.44 -4.76 5.27
CA PRO A 69 3.92 -5.74 6.23
C PRO A 69 2.57 -5.30 6.80
N ALA A 70 1.98 -6.08 7.71
CA ALA A 70 0.74 -5.69 8.36
C ALA A 70 0.87 -4.30 9.03
N TYR A 71 -0.21 -3.53 9.06
CA TYR A 71 -0.26 -2.12 9.44
C TYR A 71 0.58 -1.75 10.68
N ARG A 72 0.43 -2.49 11.76
CA ARG A 72 1.18 -2.30 13.01
C ARG A 72 2.70 -2.45 12.89
N PHE A 73 3.18 -2.99 11.77
CA PHE A 73 4.60 -3.24 11.50
C PHE A 73 5.17 -2.34 10.39
N HIS A 74 4.44 -1.33 9.92
CA HIS A 74 4.88 -0.48 8.83
C HIS A 74 6.21 0.23 9.11
N ARG A 75 6.50 0.55 10.38
CA ARG A 75 7.80 1.10 10.78
C ARG A 75 8.99 0.20 10.42
N THR A 76 8.78 -1.11 10.22
CA THR A 76 9.82 -2.04 9.74
C THR A 76 10.52 -1.54 8.47
N ILE A 77 9.79 -0.89 7.55
CA ILE A 77 10.36 -0.35 6.32
C ILE A 77 11.36 0.77 6.63
N ILE A 78 10.97 1.71 7.49
CA ILE A 78 11.80 2.84 7.90
C ILE A 78 13.06 2.36 8.63
N GLU A 79 12.91 1.45 9.59
CA GLU A 79 14.04 0.93 10.38
C GLU A 79 14.98 0.08 9.51
N ARG A 80 14.43 -0.66 8.53
CA ARG A 80 15.24 -1.38 7.54
C ARG A 80 16.11 -0.41 6.73
N ILE A 81 15.55 0.69 6.24
CA ILE A 81 16.27 1.73 5.51
C ILE A 81 17.32 2.41 6.42
N LYS A 82 16.94 2.81 7.62
CA LYS A 82 17.85 3.42 8.62
C LYS A 82 19.05 2.52 8.96
N SER A 83 18.87 1.22 8.91
CA SER A 83 19.94 0.24 9.16
C SER A 83 20.84 -0.04 7.95
N GLY A 84 20.63 0.64 6.82
CA GLY A 84 21.39 0.49 5.60
C GLY A 84 21.04 -0.75 4.76
N LYS A 85 20.03 -1.52 5.14
CA LYS A 85 19.56 -2.66 4.36
C LYS A 85 18.85 -2.20 3.08
N PRO A 86 19.11 -2.83 1.93
CA PRO A 86 18.45 -2.46 0.69
C PRO A 86 16.96 -2.80 0.73
N MET A 87 16.16 -1.94 0.09
CA MET A 87 14.78 -2.20 -0.27
C MET A 87 14.70 -2.83 -1.67
N PHE A 88 13.51 -2.95 -2.20
CA PHE A 88 13.28 -3.45 -3.55
C PHE A 88 12.10 -2.72 -4.21
N VAL A 89 12.12 -2.69 -5.53
CA VAL A 89 10.97 -2.34 -6.39
C VAL A 89 10.65 -3.54 -7.28
N TRP A 90 9.52 -3.51 -7.95
CA TRP A 90 9.10 -4.53 -8.90
C TRP A 90 8.93 -3.92 -10.29
N ASN A 91 9.41 -4.66 -11.29
CA ASN A 91 9.27 -4.28 -12.71
C ASN A 91 9.73 -2.83 -12.98
N GLY A 92 10.91 -2.46 -12.47
CA GLY A 92 11.46 -1.11 -12.59
C GLY A 92 10.78 -0.04 -11.72
N GLY A 93 9.76 -0.41 -10.95
CA GLY A 93 8.99 0.53 -10.14
C GLY A 93 8.23 1.58 -10.95
N THR A 94 7.96 1.34 -12.23
CA THR A 94 7.43 2.33 -13.19
C THR A 94 5.91 2.43 -13.23
N ASN A 95 5.20 1.47 -12.62
CA ASN A 95 3.75 1.55 -12.52
C ASN A 95 3.32 2.71 -11.64
N TYR A 96 2.27 3.42 -12.10
CA TYR A 96 1.72 4.55 -11.38
C TYR A 96 0.80 4.11 -10.25
N CYS A 97 0.84 4.86 -9.15
CA CYS A 97 -0.09 4.75 -8.03
C CYS A 97 -0.56 6.14 -7.59
N THR A 98 -1.81 6.23 -7.17
CA THR A 98 -2.37 7.43 -6.56
C THR A 98 -2.41 7.25 -5.05
N LEU A 99 -1.80 8.18 -4.31
CA LEU A 99 -1.68 8.13 -2.86
C LEU A 99 -2.42 9.31 -2.26
N THR A 100 -3.38 9.05 -1.39
CA THR A 100 -4.22 10.09 -0.79
C THR A 100 -4.00 10.14 0.71
N TYR A 101 -3.65 11.33 1.23
CA TYR A 101 -3.51 11.50 2.66
C TYR A 101 -4.88 11.51 3.33
N SER A 102 -5.00 10.89 4.51
CA SER A 102 -6.27 10.62 5.16
C SER A 102 -7.08 11.87 5.53
N GLU A 103 -6.39 12.97 5.86
CA GLU A 103 -7.06 14.24 6.16
C GLU A 103 -7.74 14.83 4.92
N ASP A 104 -7.08 14.79 3.77
CA ASP A 104 -7.66 15.27 2.51
C ASP A 104 -8.83 14.37 2.08
N PHE A 105 -8.67 13.04 2.24
CA PHE A 105 -9.77 12.10 2.03
C PHE A 105 -10.96 12.39 2.94
N ALA A 106 -10.72 12.64 4.23
CA ALA A 106 -11.78 12.88 5.21
C ALA A 106 -12.56 14.17 4.90
N LYS A 107 -11.88 15.26 4.51
CA LYS A 107 -12.53 16.51 4.09
C LYS A 107 -13.48 16.28 2.90
N ALA A 108 -13.02 15.54 1.88
CA ALA A 108 -13.83 15.21 0.73
C ALA A 108 -15.05 14.34 1.10
N LEU A 109 -14.84 13.34 1.96
CA LEU A 109 -15.90 12.47 2.45
C LEU A 109 -16.97 13.24 3.24
N VAL A 110 -16.54 14.14 4.14
CA VAL A 110 -17.47 14.98 4.92
C VAL A 110 -18.29 15.89 4.00
N GLY A 111 -17.69 16.44 2.95
CA GLY A 111 -18.38 17.28 1.95
C GLY A 111 -19.45 16.54 1.13
N LEU A 112 -19.41 15.20 1.08
CA LEU A 112 -20.46 14.38 0.47
C LEU A 112 -21.65 14.10 1.42
N LEU A 113 -21.45 14.27 2.74
CA LEU A 113 -22.54 14.02 3.68
C LEU A 113 -23.67 15.04 3.48
N LEU A 114 -24.89 14.53 3.31
CA LEU A 114 -26.09 15.34 3.06
C LEU A 114 -26.01 16.21 1.76
N ASN A 115 -25.06 15.91 0.88
CA ASN A 115 -24.93 16.61 -0.39
C ASN A 115 -25.90 16.00 -1.42
N PRO A 116 -26.85 16.77 -1.98
CA PRO A 116 -27.81 16.27 -2.97
C PRO A 116 -27.12 15.67 -4.22
N LYS A 117 -25.95 16.20 -4.62
CA LYS A 117 -25.17 15.68 -5.75
C LYS A 117 -24.55 14.30 -5.48
N ALA A 118 -24.55 13.84 -4.22
CA ALA A 118 -24.01 12.54 -3.84
C ALA A 118 -25.07 11.43 -3.83
N THR A 119 -26.35 11.78 -4.00
CA THR A 119 -27.47 10.85 -3.94
C THR A 119 -27.43 9.86 -5.11
N ASN A 120 -27.33 8.55 -4.81
CA ASN A 120 -27.26 7.44 -5.76
C ASN A 120 -26.07 7.52 -6.73
N GLU A 121 -24.97 8.11 -6.29
CA GLU A 121 -23.78 8.35 -7.08
C GLU A 121 -22.55 7.64 -6.51
N ASP A 122 -21.54 7.51 -7.36
CA ASP A 122 -20.24 6.96 -6.98
C ASP A 122 -19.12 7.99 -7.22
N PHE A 123 -18.13 8.03 -6.34
CA PHE A 123 -17.06 9.01 -6.39
C PHE A 123 -15.69 8.40 -6.16
N HIS A 124 -14.71 8.83 -6.99
CA HIS A 124 -13.32 8.74 -6.59
C HIS A 124 -13.02 9.80 -5.54
N ILE A 125 -12.50 9.39 -4.39
CA ILE A 125 -11.84 10.31 -3.46
C ILE A 125 -10.35 9.96 -3.47
N THR A 126 -9.61 10.59 -4.37
CA THR A 126 -8.20 10.35 -4.62
C THR A 126 -7.47 11.67 -4.82
N SER A 127 -6.16 11.69 -4.49
CA SER A 127 -5.29 12.82 -4.73
C SER A 127 -5.26 13.21 -6.22
N ASP A 128 -4.90 14.47 -6.49
CA ASP A 128 -4.61 14.98 -7.83
C ASP A 128 -3.32 14.41 -8.44
N TYR A 129 -2.46 13.87 -7.60
CA TYR A 129 -1.12 13.42 -7.97
C TYR A 129 -1.05 11.90 -8.04
N CYS A 130 -0.39 11.41 -9.07
CA CYS A 130 0.05 10.02 -9.17
C CYS A 130 1.57 9.96 -9.21
N TYR A 131 2.13 8.89 -8.67
CA TYR A 131 3.56 8.68 -8.53
C TYR A 131 3.93 7.29 -9.06
N GLN A 132 5.12 7.13 -9.61
CA GLN A 132 5.67 5.80 -9.85
C GLN A 132 6.14 5.18 -8.53
N TRP A 133 6.04 3.86 -8.39
CA TRP A 133 6.45 3.20 -7.14
C TRP A 133 7.91 3.46 -6.77
N LYS A 134 8.80 3.59 -7.77
CA LYS A 134 10.19 3.97 -7.52
C LYS A 134 10.30 5.36 -6.90
N ASP A 135 9.47 6.33 -7.35
CA ASP A 135 9.50 7.69 -6.84
C ASP A 135 9.00 7.75 -5.39
N VAL A 136 7.99 6.93 -5.06
CA VAL A 136 7.55 6.77 -3.65
C VAL A 136 8.70 6.29 -2.77
N LEU A 137 9.46 5.30 -3.23
CA LEU A 137 10.61 4.79 -2.48
C LEU A 137 11.73 5.83 -2.39
N PHE A 138 12.04 6.54 -3.47
CA PHE A 138 13.00 7.64 -3.47
C PHE A 138 12.61 8.71 -2.45
N THR A 139 11.36 9.14 -2.43
CA THR A 139 10.87 10.15 -1.46
C THR A 139 11.05 9.68 -0.01
N ILE A 140 10.85 8.38 0.28
CA ILE A 140 11.12 7.83 1.61
C ILE A 140 12.61 7.98 1.98
N TYR A 141 13.51 7.66 1.05
CA TYR A 141 14.95 7.82 1.28
C TYR A 141 15.36 9.28 1.46
N GLU A 142 14.82 10.19 0.64
CA GLU A 142 15.08 11.63 0.72
C GLU A 142 14.65 12.22 2.07
N GLU A 143 13.43 11.91 2.53
CA GLU A 143 12.93 12.41 3.82
C GLU A 143 13.70 11.82 5.01
N LEU A 144 14.26 10.62 4.86
CA LEU A 144 15.19 10.05 5.85
C LEU A 144 16.62 10.58 5.74
N LYS A 145 16.94 11.35 4.67
CA LYS A 145 18.30 11.83 4.35
C LYS A 145 19.31 10.70 4.20
N ILE A 146 18.87 9.59 3.63
CA ILE A 146 19.69 8.38 3.38
C ILE A 146 19.83 8.20 1.88
N LYS A 147 21.03 7.85 1.42
CA LYS A 147 21.27 7.56 0.00
C LYS A 147 20.41 6.36 -0.43
N PRO A 148 19.66 6.46 -1.54
CA PRO A 148 18.85 5.35 -2.04
C PRO A 148 19.65 4.07 -2.24
N ASN A 149 19.14 2.97 -1.71
CA ASN A 149 19.70 1.63 -1.80
C ASN A 149 18.55 0.62 -1.98
N PHE A 150 18.28 0.25 -3.24
CA PHE A 150 17.25 -0.73 -3.55
C PHE A 150 17.54 -1.49 -4.83
N VAL A 151 16.93 -2.65 -4.98
CA VAL A 151 17.11 -3.59 -6.10
C VAL A 151 15.81 -3.71 -6.86
N ASP A 152 15.88 -3.68 -8.19
CA ASP A 152 14.74 -4.02 -9.04
C ASP A 152 14.61 -5.55 -9.17
N LEU A 153 13.42 -6.05 -8.90
CA LEU A 153 13.14 -7.48 -8.86
C LEU A 153 11.94 -7.84 -9.76
N PRO A 154 11.99 -8.96 -10.46
CA PRO A 154 10.82 -9.46 -11.16
C PRO A 154 9.71 -9.85 -10.17
N THR A 155 8.47 -9.53 -10.50
CA THR A 155 7.28 -9.85 -9.69
C THR A 155 7.23 -11.32 -9.28
N SER A 156 7.63 -12.24 -10.18
CA SER A 156 7.67 -13.69 -9.90
C SER A 156 8.60 -14.05 -8.74
N LEU A 157 9.74 -13.37 -8.61
CA LEU A 157 10.67 -13.61 -7.51
C LEU A 157 10.08 -13.08 -6.19
N ILE A 158 9.46 -11.91 -6.20
CA ILE A 158 8.82 -11.36 -5.00
C ILE A 158 7.72 -12.30 -4.52
N ILE A 159 6.85 -12.77 -5.41
CA ILE A 159 5.77 -13.73 -5.07
C ILE A 159 6.31 -15.03 -4.49
N LYS A 160 7.47 -15.50 -4.94
CA LYS A 160 8.11 -16.70 -4.39
C LYS A 160 8.47 -16.56 -2.90
N TYR A 161 8.91 -15.38 -2.49
CA TYR A 161 9.36 -15.13 -1.11
C TYR A 161 8.31 -14.44 -0.23
N LEU A 162 7.38 -13.71 -0.85
CA LEU A 162 6.29 -12.97 -0.23
C LEU A 162 4.95 -13.36 -0.89
N PRO A 163 4.53 -14.65 -0.82
CA PRO A 163 3.38 -15.17 -1.58
C PRO A 163 2.04 -14.55 -1.15
N GLU A 164 1.92 -14.01 0.03
CA GLU A 164 0.73 -13.32 0.52
C GLU A 164 0.40 -12.06 -0.30
N TYR A 165 1.40 -11.44 -0.94
CA TYR A 165 1.20 -10.27 -1.79
C TYR A 165 0.90 -10.60 -3.25
N LYS A 166 0.85 -11.89 -3.62
CA LYS A 166 0.64 -12.33 -5.01
C LYS A 166 -0.54 -11.65 -5.68
N ASN A 167 -1.71 -11.74 -5.06
CA ASN A 167 -2.94 -11.24 -5.66
C ASN A 167 -2.96 -9.70 -5.74
N GLU A 168 -2.45 -9.04 -4.72
CA GLU A 168 -2.32 -7.58 -4.67
C GLU A 168 -1.28 -7.09 -5.69
N LEU A 169 -0.14 -7.78 -5.80
CA LEU A 169 0.92 -7.40 -6.72
C LEU A 169 0.48 -7.56 -8.18
N ILE A 170 -0.14 -8.69 -8.54
CA ILE A 170 -0.62 -8.95 -9.91
C ILE A 170 -1.88 -8.13 -10.23
N GLY A 171 -2.82 -8.07 -9.31
CA GLY A 171 -4.14 -7.45 -9.54
C GLY A 171 -4.17 -5.94 -9.32
N ASP A 172 -3.11 -5.35 -8.76
CA ASP A 172 -3.13 -3.94 -8.40
C ASP A 172 -1.77 -3.24 -8.57
N ARG A 173 -0.73 -3.62 -7.81
CA ARG A 173 0.53 -2.87 -7.73
C ARG A 173 1.37 -2.88 -9.00
N SER A 174 1.21 -3.90 -9.84
CA SER A 174 1.84 -4.00 -11.17
C SER A 174 0.98 -3.42 -12.29
N LEU A 175 -0.10 -2.71 -11.98
CA LEU A 175 -0.98 -2.04 -12.91
C LEU A 175 -1.03 -0.55 -12.63
N ASN A 176 -1.17 0.26 -13.68
CA ASN A 176 -1.30 1.71 -13.50
C ASN A 176 -2.61 2.05 -12.77
N ALA A 177 -2.51 2.92 -11.77
CA ALA A 177 -3.60 3.38 -10.92
C ALA A 177 -3.65 4.91 -10.92
N ILE A 178 -4.12 5.46 -12.02
CA ILE A 178 -4.33 6.89 -12.25
C ILE A 178 -5.83 7.13 -12.22
N PHE A 179 -6.31 8.03 -11.38
CA PHE A 179 -7.74 8.29 -11.21
C PHE A 179 -8.10 9.73 -11.56
N ASN A 180 -9.22 9.90 -12.27
CA ASN A 180 -9.86 11.19 -12.43
C ASN A 180 -10.72 11.45 -11.19
N ASN A 181 -10.50 12.58 -10.53
CA ASN A 181 -11.23 13.00 -9.34
C ASN A 181 -12.08 14.27 -9.60
N GLN A 182 -12.34 14.59 -10.85
CA GLN A 182 -13.10 15.78 -11.23
C GLN A 182 -14.52 15.76 -10.64
N LYS A 183 -15.17 14.60 -10.62
CA LYS A 183 -16.53 14.44 -10.11
C LYS A 183 -16.65 14.83 -8.63
N ILE A 184 -15.71 14.44 -7.79
CA ILE A 184 -15.73 14.86 -6.37
C ILE A 184 -15.52 16.39 -6.23
N LYS A 185 -14.66 16.99 -7.05
CA LYS A 185 -14.45 18.44 -7.04
C LYS A 185 -15.67 19.23 -7.50
N GLU A 186 -16.44 18.69 -8.44
CA GLU A 186 -17.72 19.30 -8.88
C GLU A 186 -18.83 19.16 -7.81
N ALA A 187 -18.82 18.05 -7.07
CA ALA A 187 -19.78 17.84 -5.98
C ALA A 187 -19.43 18.63 -4.71
N VAL A 188 -18.14 18.77 -4.41
CA VAL A 188 -17.60 19.43 -3.21
C VAL A 188 -16.51 20.42 -3.66
N PRO A 189 -16.88 21.62 -4.16
CA PRO A 189 -15.94 22.57 -4.75
C PRO A 189 -14.83 23.07 -3.81
N GLU A 190 -15.07 23.03 -2.51
CA GLU A 190 -14.12 23.41 -1.47
C GLU A 190 -13.06 22.34 -1.21
N VAL A 191 -13.21 21.15 -1.79
CA VAL A 191 -12.24 20.09 -1.59
C VAL A 191 -10.91 20.38 -2.28
N CYS A 192 -9.83 20.24 -1.53
CA CYS A 192 -8.49 20.40 -2.04
C CYS A 192 -7.59 19.29 -1.49
N PHE A 193 -6.92 18.57 -2.39
CA PHE A 193 -5.96 17.53 -2.03
C PHE A 193 -4.56 18.15 -1.94
N GLN A 194 -4.27 18.77 -0.79
CA GLN A 194 -3.09 19.61 -0.61
C GLN A 194 -1.85 18.85 -0.14
N THR A 195 -2.03 17.69 0.49
CA THR A 195 -0.91 16.96 1.08
C THR A 195 -0.08 16.30 -0.01
N SER A 196 1.13 16.82 -0.26
CA SER A 196 2.09 16.20 -1.18
C SER A 196 2.65 14.89 -0.60
N LEU A 197 3.28 14.08 -1.46
CA LEU A 197 3.93 12.83 -1.02
C LEU A 197 5.03 13.11 0.00
N ASN A 198 5.89 14.11 -0.25
CA ASN A 198 6.97 14.50 0.67
C ASN A 198 6.42 14.90 2.03
N GLU A 199 5.40 15.75 2.06
CA GLU A 199 4.79 16.19 3.32
C GLU A 199 4.15 15.00 4.07
N GLY A 200 3.42 14.15 3.37
CA GLY A 200 2.81 12.97 3.99
C GLY A 200 3.83 11.99 4.56
N ILE A 201 4.92 11.70 3.82
CA ILE A 201 6.00 10.83 4.30
C ILE A 201 6.73 11.47 5.48
N ARG A 202 6.99 12.79 5.44
CA ARG A 202 7.60 13.53 6.57
C ARG A 202 6.76 13.39 7.83
N ARG A 203 5.43 13.51 7.74
CA ARG A 203 4.52 13.32 8.88
C ARG A 203 4.56 11.89 9.42
N VAL A 204 4.66 10.87 8.55
CA VAL A 204 4.84 9.48 8.98
C VAL A 204 6.14 9.29 9.75
N ILE A 205 7.26 9.82 9.24
CA ILE A 205 8.57 9.71 9.88
C ILE A 205 8.54 10.42 11.23
N ALA A 206 8.05 11.67 11.26
CA ALA A 206 7.94 12.45 12.49
C ALA A 206 7.09 11.73 13.55
N TYR A 207 5.95 11.15 13.17
CA TYR A 207 5.14 10.35 14.07
C TYR A 207 5.90 9.14 14.63
N TYR A 208 6.61 8.39 13.78
CA TYR A 208 7.38 7.25 14.26
C TYR A 208 8.52 7.64 15.21
N GLU A 209 9.08 8.84 15.08
CA GLU A 209 10.10 9.35 15.98
C GLU A 209 9.56 9.72 17.36
N THR A 210 8.27 10.00 17.51
CA THR A 210 7.64 10.21 18.82
C THR A 210 7.44 8.93 19.61
N LEU A 211 7.50 7.77 18.96
CA LEU A 211 7.22 6.48 19.60
C LEU A 211 8.47 5.95 20.30
N SER A 212 8.42 5.79 21.62
CA SER A 212 9.47 5.16 22.42
C SER A 212 9.66 3.68 22.14
N THR A 213 8.59 3.00 21.72
CA THR A 213 8.59 1.57 21.36
C THR A 213 7.88 1.36 20.04
N PHE A 214 8.21 0.29 19.31
CA PHE A 214 7.54 -0.06 18.07
C PHE A 214 7.60 -1.56 17.78
N ASN A 215 6.65 -2.01 16.99
CA ASN A 215 6.63 -3.37 16.48
C ASN A 215 7.49 -3.48 15.21
N TYR A 216 8.34 -4.50 15.15
CA TYR A 216 9.15 -4.82 13.98
C TYR A 216 8.81 -6.22 13.45
N ASP A 217 8.55 -6.35 12.16
CA ASP A 217 8.29 -7.64 11.55
C ASP A 217 9.58 -8.33 11.10
N PHE A 218 10.18 -9.10 12.00
CA PHE A 218 11.38 -9.88 11.72
C PHE A 218 11.15 -10.99 10.67
N ARG A 219 9.93 -11.44 10.47
CA ARG A 219 9.60 -12.43 9.42
C ARG A 219 9.65 -11.77 8.05
N TYR A 220 9.04 -10.61 7.92
CA TYR A 220 9.06 -9.81 6.69
C TYR A 220 10.49 -9.41 6.33
N ASP A 221 11.25 -8.84 7.27
CA ASP A 221 12.65 -8.43 7.09
C ASP A 221 13.55 -9.60 6.66
N ALA A 222 13.46 -10.74 7.35
CA ALA A 222 14.24 -11.95 7.04
C ALA A 222 13.96 -12.50 5.63
N ARG A 223 12.71 -12.46 5.20
CA ARG A 223 12.29 -12.94 3.87
C ARG A 223 12.78 -12.01 2.76
N ILE A 224 12.77 -10.70 2.98
CA ILE A 224 13.40 -9.73 2.07
C ILE A 224 14.90 -10.02 1.99
N ASP A 225 15.60 -10.15 3.11
CA ASP A 225 17.03 -10.45 3.12
C ASP A 225 17.34 -11.76 2.39
N ARG A 226 16.51 -12.78 2.56
CA ARG A 226 16.63 -14.04 1.84
C ARG A 226 16.46 -13.86 0.34
N MET A 227 15.46 -13.10 -0.08
CA MET A 227 15.17 -12.80 -1.48
C MET A 227 16.35 -12.04 -2.12
N LEU A 228 16.79 -10.96 -1.49
CA LEU A 228 17.87 -10.11 -1.98
C LEU A 228 19.21 -10.83 -2.05
N SER A 229 19.51 -11.73 -1.09
CA SER A 229 20.73 -12.56 -1.16
C SER A 229 20.76 -13.49 -2.37
N LYS A 230 19.61 -13.90 -2.90
CA LYS A 230 19.56 -14.68 -4.15
C LYS A 230 19.81 -13.83 -5.39
N CYS A 231 19.76 -12.52 -5.25
CA CYS A 231 20.12 -11.54 -6.27
C CYS A 231 21.57 -11.02 -6.14
N GLY A 232 22.37 -11.59 -5.23
CA GLY A 232 23.77 -11.22 -5.04
C GLY A 232 24.04 -10.23 -3.93
N GLU A 233 22.99 -9.71 -3.24
CA GLU A 233 23.16 -8.81 -2.11
C GLU A 233 23.86 -9.51 -0.94
N LYS A 234 24.86 -8.83 -0.36
CA LYS A 234 25.69 -9.34 0.73
C LYS A 234 25.51 -8.53 2.01
N GLY A 235 26.02 -9.04 3.13
CA GLY A 235 26.00 -8.33 4.42
C GLY A 235 24.64 -8.28 5.09
N LEU A 236 23.64 -8.98 4.57
CA LEU A 236 22.29 -9.00 5.12
C LEU A 236 22.21 -9.93 6.34
N HIS A 237 21.96 -9.34 7.51
CA HIS A 237 21.96 -10.04 8.79
C HIS A 237 20.88 -9.51 9.74
N PHE A 238 20.67 -10.23 10.83
CA PHE A 238 19.78 -9.77 11.89
C PHE A 238 20.33 -8.49 12.54
N ILE A 239 19.49 -7.47 12.66
CA ILE A 239 19.80 -6.26 13.40
C ILE A 239 18.89 -6.20 14.63
N PRO A 240 19.46 -6.10 15.84
CA PRO A 240 18.68 -5.91 17.04
C PRO A 240 18.11 -4.49 17.09
N TYR A 241 16.80 -4.38 17.29
CA TYR A 241 16.13 -3.11 17.57
C TYR A 241 15.77 -3.03 19.06
N THR A 242 15.42 -1.86 19.54
CA THR A 242 15.28 -1.50 20.97
C THR A 242 14.51 -2.52 21.82
N ASN A 243 13.59 -3.30 21.24
CA ASN A 243 12.81 -4.33 21.93
C ASN A 243 13.06 -5.74 21.38
N SER A 244 14.22 -5.97 20.75
CA SER A 244 14.53 -7.29 20.19
C SER A 244 14.83 -8.30 21.28
N THR A 245 14.07 -9.35 21.31
CA THR A 245 14.25 -10.51 22.21
C THR A 245 15.04 -11.62 21.52
N ILE A 246 15.47 -12.63 22.31
CA ILE A 246 16.02 -13.89 21.77
C ILE A 246 15.03 -14.53 20.77
N HIS A 247 13.73 -14.42 21.05
CA HIS A 247 12.67 -14.89 20.17
C HIS A 247 12.70 -14.16 18.80
N ALA A 248 12.85 -12.84 18.77
CA ALA A 248 12.98 -12.08 17.54
C ALA A 248 14.14 -12.55 16.65
N LYS A 249 15.32 -12.81 17.26
CA LYS A 249 16.48 -13.35 16.55
C LYS A 249 16.21 -14.75 16.01
N LYS A 250 15.60 -15.63 16.80
CA LYS A 250 15.20 -16.98 16.34
C LYS A 250 14.24 -16.90 15.17
N THR A 251 13.19 -16.09 15.27
CA THR A 251 12.21 -15.85 14.20
C THR A 251 12.92 -15.39 12.92
N TYR A 252 13.77 -14.37 13.00
CA TYR A 252 14.53 -13.90 11.85
C TYR A 252 15.36 -15.05 11.21
N LEU A 253 16.15 -15.81 11.98
CA LEU A 253 17.00 -16.87 11.47
C LEU A 253 16.19 -17.98 10.77
N ILE A 254 15.05 -18.36 11.36
CA ILE A 254 14.14 -19.36 10.79
C ILE A 254 13.66 -18.90 9.41
N TYR A 255 13.11 -17.70 9.29
CA TYR A 255 12.59 -17.19 8.02
C TYR A 255 13.68 -16.82 7.01
N ARG A 256 14.88 -16.52 7.48
CA ARG A 256 16.04 -16.23 6.64
C ARG A 256 16.59 -17.45 5.94
N TYR A 257 16.63 -18.60 6.61
CA TYR A 257 17.36 -19.77 6.12
C TYR A 257 16.47 -20.96 5.74
N LEU A 258 15.31 -21.12 6.35
CA LEU A 258 14.42 -22.25 6.06
C LEU A 258 13.40 -21.93 4.96
N PRO A 259 12.95 -22.94 4.18
CA PRO A 259 11.80 -22.80 3.30
C PRO A 259 10.57 -22.29 4.06
N LEU A 260 9.75 -21.42 3.44
CA LEU A 260 8.63 -20.75 4.10
C LEU A 260 7.67 -21.72 4.81
N ARG A 261 7.37 -22.87 4.19
CA ARG A 261 6.51 -23.90 4.78
C ARG A 261 7.10 -24.47 6.10
N MET A 262 8.39 -24.71 6.14
CA MET A 262 9.09 -25.19 7.34
C MET A 262 9.19 -24.06 8.38
N ALA A 263 9.50 -22.84 7.93
CA ALA A 263 9.59 -21.68 8.80
C ALA A 263 8.26 -21.41 9.52
N ASN A 264 7.14 -21.45 8.82
CA ASN A 264 5.80 -21.28 9.40
C ASN A 264 5.53 -22.36 10.46
N LYS A 265 5.77 -23.64 10.13
CA LYS A 265 5.54 -24.74 11.06
C LYS A 265 6.40 -24.62 12.34
N LEU A 266 7.68 -24.26 12.20
CA LEU A 266 8.56 -24.07 13.37
C LEU A 266 8.16 -22.85 14.20
N ASN A 267 7.73 -21.77 13.57
CA ASN A 267 7.32 -20.57 14.29
C ASN A 267 6.08 -20.80 15.16
N GLU A 268 5.17 -21.68 14.77
CA GLU A 268 4.01 -22.10 15.58
C GLU A 268 4.41 -22.78 16.89
N TYR A 269 5.58 -23.44 16.93
CA TYR A 269 6.09 -24.11 18.14
C TYR A 269 6.90 -23.20 19.07
N ILE A 270 7.34 -22.05 18.60
CA ILE A 270 8.19 -21.12 19.36
C ILE A 270 7.48 -19.80 19.70
N SER A 271 6.29 -19.55 19.16
CA SER A 271 5.42 -18.42 19.51
C SER A 271 4.54 -18.76 20.70
#